data_9ff5edea3f685d55cfb3d09bd35e2542
#
_entry.id   9ff5edea3f685d55cfb3d09bd35e2542
#
_cell.length_a   1.000
_cell.length_b   1.000
_cell.length_c   1.000
_cell.angle_alpha   90.00
_cell.angle_beta   90.00
_cell.angle_gamma   90.00
#
_symmetry.space_group_name_H-M   'P 1'
#
loop_
_entity.id
_entity.type
_entity.pdbx_description
1 polymer ?
#
loop_
_entity_poly.entity_id
_entity_poly.type
_entity_poly.pdbx_seq_one_letter_code
_entity_poly.pdbx_strand_id
1 'polypeptide(L)'
;MSDPQAFIFFGASGSGKGTQAKLLLEYLEKKNRKAIHIETGQKVREFIASDDSYTSVLTKHVIDHGGLLPVFVPIWLWTEVLNKDFTGKEDLILDGVCRRVPEAPVLDSVMKFYKLQKPIVISLNVSDKWAEERLKSRGRTDDVAKYVKSRLDWFKKDVVPAIE
;
A
#
# COMPACT_ATOMS: atom_id res chain seq x y z
N MET A 1 -8.32 -7.67 25.90
CA MET A 1 -8.25 -7.03 24.58
C MET A 1 -8.04 -8.14 23.57
N SER A 2 -8.68 -8.07 22.39
CA SER A 2 -8.43 -9.04 21.31
C SER A 2 -7.02 -8.83 20.74
N ASP A 3 -6.39 -9.89 20.28
CA ASP A 3 -5.08 -9.80 19.63
C ASP A 3 -5.11 -8.87 18.42
N PRO A 4 -3.99 -8.19 18.10
CA PRO A 4 -3.89 -7.38 16.89
C PRO A 4 -4.18 -8.18 15.62
N GLN A 5 -4.95 -7.59 14.71
CA GLN A 5 -5.29 -8.18 13.43
C GLN A 5 -4.66 -7.37 12.29
N ALA A 6 -4.05 -8.05 11.31
CA ALA A 6 -3.58 -7.41 10.09
C ALA A 6 -4.61 -7.55 8.96
N PHE A 7 -4.86 -6.45 8.24
CA PHE A 7 -5.71 -6.37 7.06
C PHE A 7 -4.86 -5.89 5.89
N ILE A 8 -4.82 -6.64 4.79
CA ILE A 8 -4.03 -6.31 3.61
C ILE A 8 -4.99 -6.00 2.46
N PHE A 9 -4.90 -4.77 1.93
CA PHE A 9 -5.70 -4.34 0.79
C PHE A 9 -4.94 -4.47 -0.52
N PHE A 10 -5.47 -5.29 -1.43
CA PHE A 10 -5.03 -5.39 -2.81
C PHE A 10 -6.04 -4.78 -3.78
N GLY A 11 -5.59 -4.42 -4.96
CA GLY A 11 -6.40 -3.88 -6.03
C GLY A 11 -5.63 -2.87 -6.88
N ALA A 12 -6.08 -2.64 -8.11
CA ALA A 12 -5.46 -1.70 -9.02
C ALA A 12 -5.46 -0.25 -8.49
N SER A 13 -4.59 0.60 -9.03
CA SER A 13 -4.70 2.04 -8.81
C SER A 13 -6.10 2.50 -9.26
N GLY A 14 -6.78 3.30 -8.46
CA GLY A 14 -8.17 3.72 -8.73
C GLY A 14 -9.25 2.73 -8.26
N SER A 15 -8.92 1.53 -7.75
CA SER A 15 -9.93 0.55 -7.29
C SER A 15 -10.71 0.93 -6.03
N GLY A 16 -10.28 1.97 -5.31
CA GLY A 16 -10.93 2.40 -4.07
C GLY A 16 -10.30 1.87 -2.79
N LYS A 17 -9.14 1.19 -2.83
CA LYS A 17 -8.44 0.66 -1.64
C LYS A 17 -8.35 1.65 -0.49
N GLY A 18 -7.77 2.83 -0.73
CA GLY A 18 -7.60 3.83 0.31
C GLY A 18 -8.93 4.31 0.92
N THR A 19 -10.03 4.33 0.14
CA THR A 19 -11.37 4.63 0.67
C THR A 19 -11.83 3.53 1.62
N GLN A 20 -11.70 2.26 1.22
CA GLN A 20 -12.11 1.12 2.04
C GLN A 20 -11.22 0.96 3.28
N ALA A 21 -9.91 1.20 3.15
CA ALA A 21 -8.98 1.21 4.27
C ALA A 21 -9.34 2.27 5.33
N LYS A 22 -9.73 3.49 4.90
CA LYS A 22 -10.20 4.54 5.80
C LYS A 22 -11.51 4.20 6.49
N LEU A 23 -12.48 3.63 5.75
CA LEU A 23 -13.73 3.16 6.35
C LEU A 23 -13.50 2.04 7.38
N LEU A 24 -12.55 1.14 7.12
CA LEU A 24 -12.16 0.13 8.09
C LEU A 24 -11.51 0.75 9.33
N LEU A 25 -10.63 1.74 9.16
CA LEU A 25 -10.03 2.48 10.27
C LEU A 25 -11.11 3.10 11.17
N GLU A 26 -12.04 3.85 10.57
CA GLU A 26 -13.17 4.46 11.30
C GLU A 26 -14.05 3.42 12.01
N TYR A 27 -14.26 2.26 11.38
CA TYR A 27 -15.02 1.17 11.99
C TYR A 27 -14.30 0.59 13.22
N LEU A 28 -12.97 0.35 13.12
CA LEU A 28 -12.18 -0.14 14.24
C LEU A 28 -12.15 0.86 15.41
N GLU A 29 -11.99 2.15 15.11
CA GLU A 29 -12.05 3.22 16.12
C GLU A 29 -13.40 3.24 16.86
N LYS A 30 -14.52 3.11 16.15
CA LYS A 30 -15.86 2.98 16.76
C LYS A 30 -16.00 1.74 17.66
N LYS A 31 -15.16 0.73 17.43
CA LYS A 31 -15.07 -0.49 18.28
C LYS A 31 -14.01 -0.37 19.38
N ASN A 32 -13.47 0.84 19.62
CA ASN A 32 -12.39 1.10 20.57
C ASN A 32 -11.12 0.26 20.29
N ARG A 33 -10.87 -0.08 19.03
CA ARG A 33 -9.64 -0.74 18.57
C ARG A 33 -8.74 0.31 17.91
N LYS A 34 -7.53 0.43 18.40
CA LYS A 34 -6.51 1.27 17.75
C LYS A 34 -5.99 0.54 16.50
N ALA A 35 -5.74 1.28 15.44
CA ALA A 35 -5.16 0.73 14.23
C ALA A 35 -4.12 1.68 13.62
N ILE A 36 -3.10 1.11 12.99
CA ILE A 36 -2.11 1.82 12.19
C ILE A 36 -2.46 1.58 10.73
N HIS A 37 -2.72 2.67 9.99
CA HIS A 37 -2.97 2.63 8.56
C HIS A 37 -1.68 2.99 7.79
N ILE A 38 -1.13 2.02 7.08
CA ILE A 38 0.06 2.17 6.24
C ILE A 38 -0.37 2.19 4.77
N GLU A 39 -0.44 3.40 4.18
CA GLU A 39 -0.62 3.58 2.73
C GLU A 39 0.75 3.77 2.09
N THR A 40 1.32 2.72 1.48
CA THR A 40 2.66 2.77 0.87
C THR A 40 2.78 3.90 -0.17
N GLY A 41 1.74 4.11 -0.98
CA GLY A 41 1.74 5.21 -1.96
C GLY A 41 1.81 6.60 -1.33
N GLN A 42 1.21 6.80 -0.17
CA GLN A 42 1.31 8.04 0.59
C GLN A 42 2.72 8.21 1.16
N LYS A 43 3.30 7.16 1.75
CA LYS A 43 4.66 7.20 2.28
C LYS A 43 5.70 7.53 1.21
N VAL A 44 5.55 6.98 0.01
CA VAL A 44 6.41 7.32 -1.14
C VAL A 44 6.29 8.82 -1.49
N ARG A 45 5.09 9.38 -1.53
CA ARG A 45 4.89 10.82 -1.83
C ARG A 45 5.46 11.71 -0.72
N GLU A 46 5.26 11.34 0.54
CA GLU A 46 5.84 12.04 1.71
C GLU A 46 7.37 12.05 1.62
N PHE A 47 7.98 10.88 1.34
CA PHE A 47 9.42 10.76 1.16
C PHE A 47 9.95 11.66 0.04
N ILE A 48 9.33 11.63 -1.15
CA ILE A 48 9.72 12.49 -2.29
C ILE A 48 9.59 13.98 -1.95
N ALA A 49 8.61 14.35 -1.13
CA ALA A 49 8.33 15.76 -0.80
C ALA A 49 9.24 16.31 0.32
N SER A 50 9.77 15.44 1.18
CA SER A 50 10.51 15.85 2.39
C SER A 50 12.00 15.55 2.35
N ASP A 51 12.49 14.89 1.29
CA ASP A 51 13.87 14.41 1.19
C ASP A 51 14.43 14.69 -0.20
N ASP A 52 15.64 15.19 -0.28
CA ASP A 52 16.38 15.51 -1.52
C ASP A 52 17.55 14.55 -1.78
N SER A 53 17.62 13.45 -1.06
CA SER A 53 18.61 12.40 -1.26
C SER A 53 18.58 11.82 -2.67
N TYR A 54 19.67 11.21 -3.07
CA TYR A 54 19.75 10.52 -4.36
C TYR A 54 18.64 9.47 -4.53
N THR A 55 18.28 8.77 -3.45
CA THR A 55 17.17 7.79 -3.46
C THR A 55 15.83 8.48 -3.71
N SER A 56 15.58 9.63 -3.10
CA SER A 56 14.35 10.40 -3.33
C SER A 56 14.25 10.87 -4.78
N VAL A 57 15.33 11.41 -5.35
CA VAL A 57 15.38 11.84 -6.75
C VAL A 57 15.07 10.69 -7.71
N LEU A 58 15.68 9.51 -7.51
CA LEU A 58 15.40 8.33 -8.33
C LEU A 58 13.98 7.81 -8.13
N THR A 59 13.47 7.80 -6.90
CA THR A 59 12.10 7.40 -6.57
C THR A 59 11.09 8.30 -7.30
N LYS A 60 11.30 9.62 -7.24
CA LYS A 60 10.48 10.59 -7.95
C LYS A 60 10.48 10.33 -9.46
N HIS A 61 11.66 10.10 -10.06
CA HIS A 61 11.77 9.79 -11.48
C HIS A 61 10.93 8.57 -11.87
N VAL A 62 10.99 7.47 -11.11
CA VAL A 62 10.20 6.27 -11.38
C VAL A 62 8.69 6.55 -11.29
N ILE A 63 8.26 7.26 -10.24
CA ILE A 63 6.83 7.57 -10.02
C ILE A 63 6.29 8.50 -11.10
N ASP A 64 7.02 9.55 -11.46
CA ASP A 64 6.63 10.52 -12.48
C ASP A 64 6.46 9.87 -13.87
N HIS A 65 7.10 8.72 -14.10
CA HIS A 65 6.97 7.93 -15.34
C HIS A 65 6.01 6.73 -15.21
N GLY A 66 5.22 6.67 -14.13
CA GLY A 66 4.22 5.61 -13.91
C GLY A 66 4.82 4.23 -13.66
N GLY A 67 6.08 4.15 -13.29
CA GLY A 67 6.80 2.92 -12.99
C GLY A 67 6.45 2.32 -11.62
N LEU A 68 6.89 1.06 -11.44
CA LEU A 68 6.85 0.36 -10.16
C LEU A 68 8.23 0.44 -9.50
N LEU A 69 8.26 0.86 -8.24
CA LEU A 69 9.51 1.04 -7.49
C LEU A 69 10.26 -0.28 -7.28
N PRO A 70 11.59 -0.26 -7.19
CA PRO A 70 12.35 -1.43 -6.75
C PRO A 70 11.91 -1.85 -5.35
N VAL A 71 11.96 -3.15 -5.10
CA VAL A 71 11.36 -3.82 -3.93
C VAL A 71 11.81 -3.21 -2.59
N PHE A 72 13.08 -2.79 -2.49
CA PHE A 72 13.62 -2.28 -1.22
C PHE A 72 12.99 -0.97 -0.76
N VAL A 73 12.60 -0.07 -1.68
CA VAL A 73 12.04 1.25 -1.33
C VAL A 73 10.71 1.13 -0.59
N PRO A 74 9.68 0.44 -1.13
CA PRO A 74 8.44 0.27 -0.39
C PRO A 74 8.63 -0.52 0.90
N ILE A 75 9.49 -1.56 0.92
CA ILE A 75 9.77 -2.34 2.14
C ILE A 75 10.33 -1.43 3.23
N TRP A 76 11.35 -0.64 2.91
CA TRP A 76 11.93 0.29 3.86
C TRP A 76 10.87 1.25 4.43
N LEU A 77 10.06 1.88 3.57
CA LEU A 77 9.07 2.88 3.98
C LEU A 77 7.98 2.31 4.90
N TRP A 78 7.42 1.14 4.58
CA TRP A 78 6.39 0.57 5.44
C TRP A 78 6.93 -0.09 6.70
N THR A 79 8.13 -0.65 6.67
CA THR A 79 8.78 -1.20 7.87
C THR A 79 9.21 -0.11 8.83
N GLU A 80 9.62 1.07 8.34
CA GLU A 80 9.91 2.22 9.18
C GLU A 80 8.70 2.62 10.04
N VAL A 81 7.50 2.64 9.46
CA VAL A 81 6.27 2.94 10.22
C VAL A 81 6.04 1.88 11.31
N LEU A 82 6.19 0.60 10.99
CA LEU A 82 6.05 -0.46 12.00
C LEU A 82 7.07 -0.31 13.14
N ASN A 83 8.32 -0.04 12.81
CA ASN A 83 9.38 0.12 13.81
C ASN A 83 9.14 1.32 14.75
N LYS A 84 8.52 2.40 14.25
CA LYS A 84 8.26 3.60 15.03
C LYS A 84 6.96 3.55 15.83
N ASP A 85 5.90 3.03 15.22
CA ASP A 85 4.53 3.28 15.69
C ASP A 85 3.84 2.02 16.24
N PHE A 86 4.28 0.81 15.86
CA PHE A 86 3.62 -0.42 16.30
C PHE A 86 4.11 -0.85 17.68
N THR A 87 3.19 -0.87 18.64
CA THR A 87 3.47 -1.25 20.04
C THR A 87 3.05 -2.70 20.37
N GLY A 88 2.53 -3.44 19.40
CA GLY A 88 1.98 -4.78 19.59
C GLY A 88 0.52 -4.79 20.05
N LYS A 89 -0.17 -3.66 20.02
CA LYS A 89 -1.56 -3.52 20.48
C LYS A 89 -2.52 -3.02 19.40
N GLU A 90 -1.99 -2.47 18.33
CA GLU A 90 -2.73 -1.86 17.23
C GLU A 90 -3.05 -2.90 16.16
N ASP A 91 -4.24 -2.81 15.56
CA ASP A 91 -4.52 -3.47 14.29
C ASP A 91 -3.67 -2.85 13.17
N LEU A 92 -3.33 -3.61 12.16
CA LEU A 92 -2.58 -3.12 11.00
C LEU A 92 -3.49 -3.08 9.77
N ILE A 93 -3.60 -1.92 9.14
CA ILE A 93 -4.28 -1.75 7.86
C ILE A 93 -3.20 -1.44 6.82
N LEU A 94 -2.89 -2.42 5.96
CA LEU A 94 -1.80 -2.38 5.00
C LEU A 94 -2.36 -2.12 3.59
N ASP A 95 -2.30 -0.86 3.12
CA ASP A 95 -2.77 -0.45 1.78
C ASP A 95 -1.60 -0.34 0.81
N GLY A 96 -1.57 -1.26 -0.14
CA GLY A 96 -0.55 -1.31 -1.17
C GLY A 96 0.82 -1.79 -0.67
N VAL A 97 0.86 -2.53 0.41
CA VAL A 97 2.01 -3.32 0.84
C VAL A 97 2.04 -4.64 0.06
N CYS A 98 3.23 -5.20 -0.17
CA CYS A 98 3.41 -6.47 -0.88
C CYS A 98 2.88 -6.43 -2.33
N ARG A 99 3.45 -5.55 -3.16
CA ARG A 99 3.07 -5.41 -4.57
C ARG A 99 3.80 -6.36 -5.51
N ARG A 100 4.83 -7.02 -5.04
CA ARG A 100 5.64 -7.99 -5.81
C ARG A 100 5.86 -9.25 -5.01
N VAL A 101 5.94 -10.37 -5.68
CA VAL A 101 6.21 -11.68 -5.07
C VAL A 101 7.41 -11.64 -4.11
N PRO A 102 8.56 -10.99 -4.42
CA PRO A 102 9.70 -10.92 -3.48
C PRO A 102 9.43 -10.13 -2.19
N GLU A 103 8.35 -9.35 -2.12
CA GLU A 103 7.96 -8.64 -0.88
C GLU A 103 7.22 -9.56 0.10
N ALA A 104 6.57 -10.62 -0.39
CA ALA A 104 5.77 -11.52 0.43
C ALA A 104 6.58 -12.23 1.55
N PRO A 105 7.79 -12.78 1.31
CA PRO A 105 8.61 -13.36 2.37
C PRO A 105 9.00 -12.35 3.46
N VAL A 106 9.20 -11.08 3.09
CA VAL A 106 9.52 -10.02 4.06
C VAL A 106 8.29 -9.74 4.93
N LEU A 107 7.11 -9.58 4.33
CA LEU A 107 5.88 -9.40 5.08
C LEU A 107 5.58 -10.59 5.99
N ASP A 108 5.77 -11.82 5.51
CA ASP A 108 5.61 -13.03 6.32
C ASP A 108 6.58 -13.05 7.52
N SER A 109 7.83 -12.62 7.32
CA SER A 109 8.80 -12.50 8.41
C SER A 109 8.37 -11.47 9.46
N VAL A 110 7.77 -10.36 9.06
CA VAL A 110 7.20 -9.34 9.95
C VAL A 110 6.03 -9.91 10.76
N MET A 111 5.09 -10.60 10.09
CA MET A 111 3.97 -11.26 10.80
C MET A 111 4.46 -12.25 11.86
N LYS A 112 5.47 -13.05 11.53
CA LYS A 112 6.08 -14.01 12.47
C LYS A 112 6.80 -13.31 13.63
N PHE A 113 7.58 -12.29 13.33
CA PHE A 113 8.34 -11.54 14.35
C PHE A 113 7.43 -10.90 15.39
N TYR A 114 6.36 -10.26 14.95
CA TYR A 114 5.38 -9.63 15.84
C TYR A 114 4.33 -10.61 16.38
N LYS A 115 4.42 -11.90 16.03
CA LYS A 115 3.45 -12.96 16.43
C LYS A 115 2.00 -12.60 16.05
N LEU A 116 1.83 -11.93 14.94
CA LEU A 116 0.51 -11.59 14.41
C LEU A 116 -0.18 -12.84 13.86
N GLN A 117 -1.50 -12.86 13.98
CA GLN A 117 -2.31 -13.89 13.36
C GLN A 117 -2.27 -13.79 11.83
N LYS A 118 -2.73 -14.83 11.15
CA LYS A 118 -2.86 -14.84 9.69
C LYS A 118 -3.63 -13.59 9.23
N PRO A 119 -3.08 -12.80 8.29
CA PRO A 119 -3.73 -11.56 7.85
C PRO A 119 -5.02 -11.85 7.09
N ILE A 120 -5.97 -10.90 7.20
CA ILE A 120 -7.17 -10.88 6.37
C ILE A 120 -6.82 -10.13 5.09
N VAL A 121 -6.89 -10.83 3.95
CA VAL A 121 -6.62 -10.26 2.64
C VAL A 121 -7.92 -9.78 2.01
N ILE A 122 -7.96 -8.53 1.59
CA ILE A 122 -9.10 -7.87 0.94
C ILE A 122 -8.66 -7.43 -0.46
N SER A 123 -9.14 -8.12 -1.48
CA SER A 123 -8.84 -7.80 -2.88
C SER A 123 -10.02 -7.08 -3.54
N LEU A 124 -9.78 -5.84 -4.00
CA LEU A 124 -10.77 -5.03 -4.71
C LEU A 124 -10.60 -5.22 -6.21
N ASN A 125 -11.50 -6.00 -6.79
CA ASN A 125 -11.53 -6.25 -8.23
C ASN A 125 -12.51 -5.29 -8.91
N VAL A 126 -11.99 -4.45 -9.81
CA VAL A 126 -12.75 -3.48 -10.60
C VAL A 126 -12.31 -3.55 -12.06
N SER A 127 -13.17 -3.11 -12.99
CA SER A 127 -12.79 -3.04 -14.40
C SER A 127 -11.74 -1.95 -14.64
N ASP A 128 -10.91 -2.11 -15.67
CA ASP A 128 -9.94 -1.12 -16.09
C ASP A 128 -10.61 0.25 -16.33
N LYS A 129 -11.78 0.26 -16.98
CA LYS A 129 -12.57 1.47 -17.23
C LYS A 129 -12.92 2.19 -15.94
N TRP A 130 -13.42 1.48 -14.94
CA TRP A 130 -13.70 2.05 -13.61
C TRP A 130 -12.45 2.65 -12.98
N ALA A 131 -11.34 1.91 -12.99
CA ALA A 131 -10.08 2.37 -12.41
C ALA A 131 -9.56 3.63 -13.10
N GLU A 132 -9.61 3.69 -14.44
CA GLU A 132 -9.22 4.86 -15.23
C GLU A 132 -10.08 6.10 -14.92
N GLU A 133 -11.40 5.95 -14.89
CA GLU A 133 -12.32 7.04 -14.56
C GLU A 133 -12.05 7.62 -13.17
N ARG A 134 -11.80 6.76 -12.20
CA ARG A 134 -11.47 7.16 -10.82
C ARG A 134 -10.10 7.84 -10.73
N LEU A 135 -9.10 7.37 -11.46
CA LEU A 135 -7.78 8.02 -11.51
C LEU A 135 -7.89 9.43 -12.11
N LYS A 136 -8.62 9.60 -13.22
CA LYS A 136 -8.86 10.89 -13.86
C LYS A 136 -9.58 11.87 -12.92
N SER A 137 -10.58 11.41 -12.17
CA SER A 137 -11.35 12.24 -11.24
C SER A 137 -10.60 12.59 -9.95
N ARG A 138 -9.60 11.78 -9.56
CA ARG A 138 -8.85 11.96 -8.31
C ARG A 138 -7.89 13.15 -8.34
N GLY A 139 -7.34 13.49 -9.52
CA GLY A 139 -6.53 14.68 -9.74
C GLY A 139 -5.20 14.74 -9.01
N ARG A 140 -4.57 13.59 -8.67
CA ARG A 140 -3.21 13.56 -8.11
C ARG A 140 -2.18 13.87 -9.20
N THR A 141 -1.06 14.48 -8.83
CA THR A 141 0.02 14.84 -9.76
C THR A 141 0.63 13.63 -10.47
N ASP A 142 0.59 12.46 -9.84
CA ASP A 142 1.07 11.18 -10.39
C ASP A 142 0.00 10.45 -11.23
N ASP A 143 -1.24 10.96 -11.31
CA ASP A 143 -2.33 10.37 -12.13
C ASP A 143 -2.34 10.90 -13.56
N VAL A 144 -1.15 10.99 -14.18
CA VAL A 144 -1.02 11.44 -15.57
C VAL A 144 -1.64 10.41 -16.51
N ALA A 145 -2.57 10.85 -17.36
CA ALA A 145 -3.31 9.97 -18.26
C ALA A 145 -2.42 9.06 -19.12
N LYS A 146 -1.25 9.56 -19.52
CA LYS A 146 -0.23 8.78 -20.28
C LYS A 146 0.23 7.52 -19.55
N TYR A 147 0.25 7.53 -18.20
CA TYR A 147 0.80 6.44 -17.39
C TYR A 147 -0.27 5.58 -16.70
N VAL A 148 -1.54 5.93 -16.87
CA VAL A 148 -2.64 5.14 -16.29
C VAL A 148 -2.62 3.70 -16.79
N LYS A 149 -2.42 3.52 -18.11
CA LYS A 149 -2.35 2.19 -18.71
C LYS A 149 -1.18 1.37 -18.13
N SER A 150 0.03 1.94 -18.05
CA SER A 150 1.18 1.23 -17.50
C SER A 150 0.95 0.81 -16.04
N ARG A 151 0.23 1.64 -15.25
CA ARG A 151 -0.13 1.31 -13.86
C ARG A 151 -1.13 0.16 -13.75
N LEU A 152 -2.02 0.00 -14.70
CA LEU A 152 -2.93 -1.15 -14.76
C LEU A 152 -2.20 -2.41 -15.26
N ASP A 153 -1.31 -2.25 -16.23
CA ASP A 153 -0.52 -3.36 -16.78
C ASP A 153 0.42 -3.98 -15.74
N TRP A 154 1.20 -3.17 -15.00
CA TRP A 154 2.06 -3.73 -13.95
C TRP A 154 1.25 -4.26 -12.76
N PHE A 155 0.06 -3.74 -12.49
CA PHE A 155 -0.81 -4.36 -11.47
C PHE A 155 -1.12 -5.81 -11.85
N LYS A 156 -1.53 -6.07 -13.09
CA LYS A 156 -1.83 -7.42 -13.56
C LYS A 156 -0.60 -8.32 -13.58
N LYS A 157 0.55 -7.77 -13.98
CA LYS A 157 1.79 -8.53 -14.16
C LYS A 157 2.53 -8.81 -12.85
N ASP A 158 2.59 -7.84 -11.96
CA ASP A 158 3.46 -7.87 -10.78
C ASP A 158 2.69 -8.05 -9.46
N VAL A 159 1.46 -7.48 -9.36
CA VAL A 159 0.70 -7.51 -8.11
C VAL A 159 -0.21 -8.72 -8.02
N VAL A 160 -0.91 -9.08 -9.09
CA VAL A 160 -1.79 -10.26 -9.09
C VAL A 160 -1.06 -11.53 -8.66
N PRO A 161 0.15 -11.85 -9.18
CA PRO A 161 0.91 -13.01 -8.72
C PRO A 161 1.36 -12.97 -7.26
N ALA A 162 1.36 -11.80 -6.64
CA ALA A 162 1.70 -11.67 -5.21
C ALA A 162 0.49 -11.88 -4.28
N ILE A 163 -0.73 -11.94 -4.86
CA ILE A 163 -1.97 -12.23 -4.13
C ILE A 163 -2.24 -13.74 -4.07
N GLU A 164 -1.84 -14.47 -5.12
CA GLU A 164 -1.94 -15.93 -5.26
C GLU A 164 -0.91 -16.66 -4.40
#